data_49bebd51307f9d3c46de8e4ea87375a3
#
_entry.id   49bebd51307f9d3c46de8e4ea87375a3
#
_cell.length_a   1.000
_cell.length_b   1.000
_cell.length_c   1.000
_cell.angle_alpha   90.00
_cell.angle_beta   90.00
_cell.angle_gamma   90.00
#
_symmetry.space_group_name_H-M   'P 1'
#
loop_
_entity.id
_entity.type
_entity.pdbx_description
1 polymer ?
#
loop_
_entity_poly.entity_id
_entity_poly.type
_entity_poly.pdbx_seq_one_letter_code
_entity_poly.pdbx_strand_id
1 'polypeptide(L)'
;MMSYKTDDLRIVDVREVVPYAELQAEFPITENAARTTHDTRQAIHRLLYGEDDRMLVIVGPCSIHDPEAALEYAGRLKGVKERLADELLVVMRVYFEKPRTTVGWKGLINDPDLDDSFLINKGLRLARRLLLDINESGVPAATEYLDLMSPQYVSDLVSWGAIGARTTESQVHRELASGLSCAVGFKNGTDGTFKIAIDAIRSASQPHHFLSLTKTGHSAIFTTAGNEDCHIILRGGKQPNYDAESVAATVDQLKEAGLPARLMIDFSHGNSSKQFKRQLLVGEEVAAQLASGDEHIMGAMIESHLKEGRQDNVQGVELEYGQSITDACISWEDTVPLLEQLADAVRKRRGKKVKASSA
;
A
#
# COMPACT_ATOMS: atom_id res chain seq x y z
N MET A 1 -12.95 43.59 -23.24
CA MET A 1 -12.04 43.06 -22.21
C MET A 1 -12.76 43.21 -20.88
N MET A 2 -12.82 42.12 -20.08
CA MET A 2 -13.33 42.23 -18.72
C MET A 2 -12.38 43.08 -17.89
N SER A 3 -12.91 44.04 -17.13
CA SER A 3 -12.11 44.99 -16.31
C SER A 3 -11.60 44.35 -15.00
N TYR A 4 -12.10 43.17 -14.64
CA TYR A 4 -11.70 42.46 -13.42
C TYR A 4 -11.19 41.06 -13.76
N LYS A 5 -10.02 40.68 -13.23
CA LYS A 5 -9.48 39.32 -13.29
C LYS A 5 -10.06 38.54 -12.11
N THR A 6 -10.72 37.40 -12.38
CA THR A 6 -11.40 36.57 -11.37
C THR A 6 -10.87 35.13 -11.29
N ASP A 7 -9.93 34.76 -12.19
CA ASP A 7 -9.38 33.43 -12.34
C ASP A 7 -7.85 33.46 -12.25
N ASP A 8 -7.22 32.36 -11.87
CA ASP A 8 -5.77 32.16 -11.73
C ASP A 8 -5.03 33.23 -10.89
N LEU A 9 -5.71 33.82 -9.91
CA LEU A 9 -5.13 34.92 -9.10
C LEU A 9 -3.96 34.47 -8.20
N ARG A 10 -3.86 33.16 -7.93
CA ARG A 10 -2.83 32.56 -7.07
C ARG A 10 -2.02 31.50 -7.78
N ILE A 11 -2.25 31.27 -9.08
CA ILE A 11 -1.42 30.40 -9.91
C ILE A 11 -0.24 31.25 -10.43
N VAL A 12 0.96 30.87 -10.05
CA VAL A 12 2.18 31.62 -10.39
C VAL A 12 2.95 31.00 -11.56
N ASP A 13 2.80 29.69 -11.79
CA ASP A 13 3.42 28.96 -12.90
C ASP A 13 2.59 27.72 -13.24
N VAL A 14 2.59 27.31 -14.50
CA VAL A 14 1.96 26.09 -15.00
C VAL A 14 2.95 25.41 -15.94
N ARG A 15 3.26 24.15 -15.64
CA ARG A 15 4.12 23.30 -16.47
C ARG A 15 3.34 22.06 -16.88
N GLU A 16 3.53 21.63 -18.12
CA GLU A 16 2.90 20.41 -18.60
C GLU A 16 3.54 19.17 -17.95
N VAL A 17 2.70 18.23 -17.54
CA VAL A 17 3.16 16.92 -17.13
C VAL A 17 3.32 16.03 -18.37
N VAL A 18 4.38 15.21 -18.41
CA VAL A 18 4.59 14.23 -19.47
C VAL A 18 3.36 13.34 -19.62
N PRO A 19 2.78 13.17 -20.82
CA PRO A 19 1.67 12.23 -21.02
C PRO A 19 2.11 10.79 -20.68
N TYR A 20 1.21 10.01 -20.07
CA TYR A 20 1.50 8.60 -19.74
C TYR A 20 1.96 7.80 -20.97
N ALA A 21 1.37 8.04 -22.16
CA ALA A 21 1.72 7.33 -23.37
C ALA A 21 3.22 7.51 -23.74
N GLU A 22 3.79 8.70 -23.50
CA GLU A 22 5.22 8.95 -23.71
C GLU A 22 6.05 8.20 -22.65
N LEU A 23 5.64 8.27 -21.40
CA LEU A 23 6.32 7.56 -20.31
C LEU A 23 6.27 6.03 -20.49
N GLN A 24 5.17 5.51 -21.00
CA GLN A 24 5.05 4.09 -21.34
C GLN A 24 5.96 3.70 -22.51
N ALA A 25 6.14 4.59 -23.49
CA ALA A 25 7.08 4.35 -24.60
C ALA A 25 8.55 4.38 -24.13
N GLU A 26 8.90 5.25 -23.16
CA GLU A 26 10.24 5.26 -22.54
C GLU A 26 10.47 3.99 -21.67
N PHE A 27 9.46 3.54 -20.93
CA PHE A 27 9.52 2.42 -19.99
C PHE A 27 8.35 1.45 -20.24
N PRO A 28 8.39 0.68 -21.34
CA PRO A 28 7.33 -0.27 -21.65
C PRO A 28 7.31 -1.40 -20.60
N ILE A 29 6.11 -1.84 -20.25
CA ILE A 29 5.97 -3.01 -19.37
C ILE A 29 6.49 -4.26 -20.09
N THR A 30 7.33 -5.04 -19.40
CA THR A 30 7.82 -6.32 -19.89
C THR A 30 6.81 -7.43 -19.61
N GLU A 31 6.91 -8.54 -20.31
CA GLU A 31 6.04 -9.69 -20.08
C GLU A 31 6.21 -10.26 -18.65
N ASN A 32 7.45 -10.27 -18.13
CA ASN A 32 7.72 -10.76 -16.78
C ASN A 32 7.12 -9.83 -15.71
N ALA A 33 7.28 -8.52 -15.86
CA ALA A 33 6.67 -7.54 -14.94
C ALA A 33 5.13 -7.59 -14.99
N ALA A 34 4.55 -7.73 -16.20
CA ALA A 34 3.11 -7.88 -16.37
C ALA A 34 2.59 -9.15 -15.70
N ARG A 35 3.27 -10.28 -15.87
CA ARG A 35 2.94 -11.55 -15.23
C ARG A 35 3.04 -11.46 -13.71
N THR A 36 4.13 -10.90 -13.17
CA THR A 36 4.31 -10.69 -11.72
C THR A 36 3.15 -9.90 -11.13
N THR A 37 2.75 -8.81 -11.79
CA THR A 37 1.63 -7.98 -11.34
C THR A 37 0.29 -8.73 -11.46
N HIS A 38 0.02 -9.35 -12.61
CA HIS A 38 -1.24 -10.07 -12.87
C HIS A 38 -1.44 -11.23 -11.90
N ASP A 39 -0.45 -12.14 -11.80
CA ASP A 39 -0.58 -13.34 -10.97
C ASP A 39 -0.75 -13.00 -9.48
N THR A 40 -0.08 -11.93 -9.04
CA THR A 40 -0.23 -11.44 -7.66
C THR A 40 -1.64 -10.86 -7.42
N ARG A 41 -2.21 -10.10 -8.36
CA ARG A 41 -3.60 -9.62 -8.25
C ARG A 41 -4.58 -10.76 -8.13
N GLN A 42 -4.44 -11.80 -8.98
CA GLN A 42 -5.28 -12.99 -8.91
C GLN A 42 -5.12 -13.74 -7.57
N ALA A 43 -3.90 -13.82 -7.05
CA ALA A 43 -3.66 -14.44 -5.74
C ALA A 43 -4.30 -13.63 -4.59
N ILE A 44 -4.24 -12.29 -4.63
CA ILE A 44 -4.89 -11.42 -3.63
C ILE A 44 -6.42 -11.57 -3.69
N HIS A 45 -7.00 -11.63 -4.89
CA HIS A 45 -8.44 -11.91 -5.06
C HIS A 45 -8.82 -13.23 -4.38
N ARG A 46 -8.11 -14.33 -4.66
CA ARG A 46 -8.37 -15.62 -4.01
C ARG A 46 -8.22 -15.58 -2.48
N LEU A 47 -7.24 -14.82 -1.96
CA LEU A 47 -7.08 -14.61 -0.51
C LEU A 47 -8.29 -13.92 0.09
N LEU A 48 -8.79 -12.87 -0.56
CA LEU A 48 -9.94 -12.09 -0.08
C LEU A 48 -11.22 -12.95 -0.02
N TYR A 49 -11.40 -13.86 -0.98
CA TYR A 49 -12.56 -14.75 -1.03
C TYR A 49 -12.35 -16.11 -0.34
N GLY A 50 -11.18 -16.33 0.27
CA GLY A 50 -10.88 -17.54 1.05
C GLY A 50 -10.54 -18.78 0.23
N GLU A 51 -10.24 -18.61 -1.04
CA GLU A 51 -9.80 -19.68 -1.96
C GLU A 51 -8.28 -19.95 -1.86
N ASP A 52 -7.53 -19.02 -1.28
CA ASP A 52 -6.11 -19.14 -0.93
C ASP A 52 -5.98 -18.94 0.58
N ASP A 53 -5.25 -19.81 1.26
CA ASP A 53 -5.10 -19.80 2.71
C ASP A 53 -3.75 -19.23 3.18
N ARG A 54 -2.94 -18.70 2.26
CA ARG A 54 -1.73 -17.95 2.62
C ARG A 54 -2.08 -16.67 3.37
N MET A 55 -1.08 -15.98 3.85
CA MET A 55 -1.21 -14.63 4.40
C MET A 55 -0.59 -13.61 3.44
N LEU A 56 -1.33 -12.55 3.09
CA LEU A 56 -0.79 -11.40 2.34
C LEU A 56 0.11 -10.57 3.25
N VAL A 57 1.35 -10.31 2.86
CA VAL A 57 2.26 -9.45 3.61
C VAL A 57 2.77 -8.32 2.75
N ILE A 58 2.36 -7.08 3.07
CA ILE A 58 2.86 -5.86 2.45
C ILE A 58 4.01 -5.33 3.31
N VAL A 59 5.25 -5.47 2.85
CA VAL A 59 6.44 -5.16 3.65
C VAL A 59 7.46 -4.33 2.86
N GLY A 60 8.01 -3.30 3.48
CA GLY A 60 9.03 -2.45 2.89
C GLY A 60 9.08 -1.05 3.51
N PRO A 61 9.87 -0.13 2.93
CA PRO A 61 10.07 1.21 3.45
C PRO A 61 8.77 1.99 3.66
N CYS A 62 8.76 2.86 4.67
CA CYS A 62 7.64 3.78 4.88
C CYS A 62 7.37 4.62 3.63
N SER A 63 8.44 5.11 2.99
CA SER A 63 8.42 5.76 1.67
C SER A 63 9.74 5.50 0.95
N ILE A 64 9.68 5.57 -0.37
CA ILE A 64 10.86 5.47 -1.23
C ILE A 64 11.39 6.89 -1.48
N HIS A 65 12.62 7.15 -1.06
CA HIS A 65 13.36 8.36 -1.40
C HIS A 65 14.64 8.04 -2.18
N ASP A 66 15.15 6.83 -2.03
CA ASP A 66 16.36 6.32 -2.67
C ASP A 66 16.01 5.07 -3.50
N PRO A 67 16.00 5.16 -4.85
CA PRO A 67 15.74 4.02 -5.72
C PRO A 67 16.76 2.89 -5.60
N GLU A 68 18.04 3.19 -5.32
CA GLU A 68 19.10 2.17 -5.20
C GLU A 68 18.89 1.33 -3.94
N ALA A 69 18.63 1.96 -2.81
CA ALA A 69 18.28 1.27 -1.56
C ALA A 69 16.98 0.45 -1.71
N ALA A 70 16.01 0.95 -2.48
CA ALA A 70 14.77 0.21 -2.76
C ALA A 70 15.02 -1.04 -3.61
N LEU A 71 15.88 -0.98 -4.62
CA LEU A 71 16.26 -2.14 -5.44
C LEU A 71 17.06 -3.16 -4.62
N GLU A 72 17.97 -2.73 -3.76
CA GLU A 72 18.67 -3.63 -2.84
C GLU A 72 17.69 -4.34 -1.91
N TYR A 73 16.72 -3.58 -1.32
CA TYR A 73 15.68 -4.16 -0.49
C TYR A 73 14.85 -5.20 -1.25
N ALA A 74 14.44 -4.90 -2.48
CA ALA A 74 13.72 -5.83 -3.35
C ALA A 74 14.52 -7.11 -3.62
N GLY A 75 15.82 -6.98 -3.90
CA GLY A 75 16.72 -8.10 -4.13
C GLY A 75 16.82 -9.04 -2.92
N ARG A 76 16.93 -8.47 -1.72
CA ARG A 76 16.92 -9.24 -0.45
C ARG A 76 15.54 -9.88 -0.21
N LEU A 77 14.47 -9.15 -0.45
CA LEU A 77 13.09 -9.60 -0.23
C LEU A 77 12.71 -10.77 -1.14
N LYS A 78 13.24 -10.81 -2.36
CA LYS A 78 13.01 -11.90 -3.33
C LYS A 78 13.33 -13.26 -2.73
N GLY A 79 14.50 -13.44 -2.11
CA GLY A 79 14.89 -14.71 -1.52
C GLY A 79 14.00 -15.16 -0.36
N VAL A 80 13.52 -14.20 0.45
CA VAL A 80 12.57 -14.48 1.55
C VAL A 80 11.18 -14.84 0.98
N LYS A 81 10.71 -14.08 -0.01
CA LYS A 81 9.43 -14.34 -0.72
C LYS A 81 9.41 -15.75 -1.31
N GLU A 82 10.48 -16.17 -1.98
CA GLU A 82 10.58 -17.50 -2.59
C GLU A 82 10.60 -18.62 -1.53
N ARG A 83 11.33 -18.44 -0.44
CA ARG A 83 11.43 -19.41 0.66
C ARG A 83 10.13 -19.60 1.43
N LEU A 84 9.32 -18.54 1.57
CA LEU A 84 8.07 -18.56 2.33
C LEU A 84 6.81 -18.54 1.43
N ALA A 85 6.95 -18.88 0.15
CA ALA A 85 5.87 -18.77 -0.85
C ALA A 85 4.66 -19.67 -0.57
N ASP A 86 4.86 -20.77 0.15
CA ASP A 86 3.78 -21.69 0.52
C ASP A 86 2.86 -21.11 1.61
N GLU A 87 3.37 -20.23 2.46
CA GLU A 87 2.63 -19.66 3.58
C GLU A 87 2.27 -18.18 3.38
N LEU A 88 3.16 -17.42 2.71
CA LEU A 88 3.03 -15.99 2.58
C LEU A 88 2.97 -15.55 1.11
N LEU A 89 2.04 -14.67 0.80
CA LEU A 89 2.07 -13.88 -0.43
C LEU A 89 2.76 -12.54 -0.11
N VAL A 90 4.07 -12.47 -0.35
CA VAL A 90 4.87 -11.28 -0.02
C VAL A 90 4.85 -10.29 -1.17
N VAL A 91 4.48 -9.05 -0.87
CA VAL A 91 4.41 -7.90 -1.79
C VAL A 91 5.24 -6.75 -1.21
N MET A 92 6.13 -6.16 -2.00
CA MET A 92 6.95 -5.06 -1.54
C MET A 92 6.15 -3.76 -1.43
N ARG A 93 6.28 -3.08 -0.31
CA ARG A 93 5.75 -1.73 -0.10
C ARG A 93 6.64 -0.72 -0.84
N VAL A 94 6.08 -0.05 -1.87
CA VAL A 94 6.75 0.92 -2.73
C VAL A 94 5.92 2.20 -2.77
N TYR A 95 6.01 3.01 -1.72
CA TYR A 95 5.21 4.21 -1.55
C TYR A 95 6.01 5.44 -2.00
N PHE A 96 5.49 6.13 -3.02
CA PHE A 96 6.12 7.30 -3.65
C PHE A 96 5.58 8.63 -3.15
N GLU A 97 4.44 8.62 -2.47
CA GLU A 97 3.70 9.80 -2.05
C GLU A 97 3.40 9.72 -0.56
N LYS A 98 3.51 10.84 0.13
CA LYS A 98 3.29 10.91 1.58
C LYS A 98 2.29 11.99 1.93
N PRO A 99 1.17 11.64 2.60
CA PRO A 99 0.23 12.61 3.08
C PRO A 99 0.86 13.45 4.20
N ARG A 100 0.79 14.79 4.06
CA ARG A 100 1.31 15.72 5.05
C ARG A 100 0.18 16.51 5.69
N THR A 101 0.17 16.59 7.01
CA THR A 101 -0.78 17.42 7.75
C THR A 101 -0.42 18.90 7.64
N THR A 102 0.89 19.18 7.54
CA THR A 102 1.46 20.51 7.32
C THR A 102 2.37 20.48 6.11
N VAL A 103 3.42 21.29 6.07
CA VAL A 103 4.46 21.24 5.04
C VAL A 103 5.47 20.11 5.28
N GLY A 104 6.18 19.69 4.24
CA GLY A 104 7.21 18.65 4.28
C GLY A 104 7.32 17.91 2.96
N TRP A 105 8.38 17.13 2.80
CA TRP A 105 8.60 16.32 1.59
C TRP A 105 7.39 15.44 1.26
N LYS A 106 6.85 15.59 0.05
CA LYS A 106 5.61 14.95 -0.40
C LYS A 106 5.83 13.58 -1.04
N GLY A 107 7.08 13.17 -1.23
CA GLY A 107 7.43 11.88 -1.84
C GLY A 107 8.26 12.00 -3.11
N LEU A 108 8.77 10.86 -3.59
CA LEU A 108 9.68 10.77 -4.72
C LEU A 108 9.10 11.36 -6.02
N ILE A 109 7.80 11.18 -6.26
CA ILE A 109 7.15 11.72 -7.46
C ILE A 109 7.17 13.24 -7.42
N ASN A 110 6.89 13.84 -6.28
CA ASN A 110 6.75 15.30 -6.16
C ASN A 110 8.08 16.03 -6.10
N ASP A 111 9.06 15.48 -5.38
CA ASP A 111 10.36 16.10 -5.13
C ASP A 111 11.45 15.01 -5.06
N PRO A 112 11.89 14.53 -6.27
CA PRO A 112 12.81 13.40 -6.37
C PRO A 112 14.23 13.71 -5.88
N ASP A 113 14.63 14.97 -5.89
CA ASP A 113 15.98 15.40 -5.54
C ASP A 113 16.10 15.88 -4.08
N LEU A 114 14.99 15.91 -3.33
CA LEU A 114 14.93 16.31 -1.92
C LEU A 114 15.39 17.77 -1.68
N ASP A 115 15.22 18.64 -2.66
CA ASP A 115 15.75 20.00 -2.69
C ASP A 115 14.70 21.09 -2.95
N ASP A 116 13.40 20.70 -2.87
CA ASP A 116 12.24 21.54 -3.18
C ASP A 116 12.20 22.06 -4.64
N SER A 117 12.90 21.39 -5.56
CA SER A 117 12.86 21.70 -7.01
C SER A 117 11.54 21.26 -7.66
N PHE A 118 10.82 20.34 -7.07
CA PHE A 118 9.55 19.78 -7.54
C PHE A 118 9.59 19.34 -9.01
N LEU A 119 10.65 18.62 -9.38
CA LEU A 119 10.83 18.07 -10.73
C LEU A 119 9.92 16.84 -10.95
N ILE A 120 8.59 17.04 -10.93
CA ILE A 120 7.56 15.98 -10.95
C ILE A 120 7.72 15.06 -12.16
N ASN A 121 8.03 15.59 -13.35
CA ASN A 121 8.27 14.77 -14.54
C ASN A 121 9.47 13.82 -14.40
N LYS A 122 10.50 14.21 -13.63
CA LYS A 122 11.61 13.33 -13.24
C LYS A 122 11.14 12.28 -12.24
N GLY A 123 10.37 12.70 -11.22
CA GLY A 123 9.83 11.80 -10.21
C GLY A 123 8.94 10.72 -10.79
N LEU A 124 8.08 11.04 -11.76
CA LEU A 124 7.24 10.05 -12.47
C LEU A 124 8.08 9.02 -13.24
N ARG A 125 9.16 9.44 -13.90
CA ARG A 125 10.09 8.55 -14.59
C ARG A 125 10.79 7.61 -13.62
N LEU A 126 11.30 8.13 -12.52
CA LEU A 126 11.97 7.33 -11.48
C LEU A 126 11.00 6.32 -10.85
N ALA A 127 9.79 6.74 -10.52
CA ALA A 127 8.77 5.86 -9.93
C ALA A 127 8.39 4.72 -10.88
N ARG A 128 8.12 5.03 -12.16
CA ARG A 128 7.77 4.01 -13.15
C ARG A 128 8.92 3.04 -13.40
N ARG A 129 10.16 3.56 -13.58
CA ARG A 129 11.34 2.74 -13.79
C ARG A 129 11.58 1.80 -12.62
N LEU A 130 11.52 2.32 -11.40
CA LEU A 130 11.69 1.50 -10.19
C LEU A 130 10.65 0.39 -10.08
N LEU A 131 9.36 0.69 -10.32
CA LEU A 131 8.30 -0.32 -10.31
C LEU A 131 8.53 -1.38 -11.38
N LEU A 132 8.97 -0.98 -12.57
CA LEU A 132 9.28 -1.91 -13.64
C LEU A 132 10.41 -2.86 -13.23
N ASP A 133 11.52 -2.33 -12.72
CA ASP A 133 12.70 -3.12 -12.31
C ASP A 133 12.36 -4.09 -11.15
N ILE A 134 11.56 -3.63 -10.16
CA ILE A 134 11.10 -4.48 -9.05
C ILE A 134 10.22 -5.63 -9.57
N ASN A 135 9.20 -5.35 -10.39
CA ASN A 135 8.31 -6.38 -10.92
C ASN A 135 9.05 -7.32 -11.89
N GLU A 136 9.98 -6.80 -12.71
CA GLU A 136 10.84 -7.60 -13.59
C GLU A 136 11.67 -8.60 -12.80
N SER A 137 12.14 -8.23 -11.60
CA SER A 137 12.85 -9.16 -10.71
C SER A 137 11.95 -10.28 -10.14
N GLY A 138 10.63 -10.21 -10.33
CA GLY A 138 9.65 -11.14 -9.79
C GLY A 138 9.15 -10.77 -8.39
N VAL A 139 9.41 -9.54 -7.91
CA VAL A 139 8.87 -9.02 -6.65
C VAL A 139 7.68 -8.11 -6.97
N PRO A 140 6.46 -8.46 -6.55
CA PRO A 140 5.29 -7.62 -6.78
C PRO A 140 5.31 -6.37 -5.89
N ALA A 141 4.71 -5.27 -6.38
CA ALA A 141 4.72 -3.98 -5.72
C ALA A 141 3.34 -3.55 -5.21
N ALA A 142 3.32 -2.90 -4.05
CA ALA A 142 2.18 -2.24 -3.45
C ALA A 142 2.46 -0.74 -3.26
N THR A 143 1.44 0.13 -3.43
CA THR A 143 1.58 1.57 -3.20
C THR A 143 0.39 2.15 -2.44
N GLU A 144 0.53 3.39 -1.95
CA GLU A 144 -0.60 4.20 -1.49
C GLU A 144 -1.00 5.16 -2.63
N TYR A 145 -2.28 5.22 -2.95
CA TYR A 145 -2.82 6.17 -3.91
C TYR A 145 -3.26 7.44 -3.16
N LEU A 146 -2.46 8.48 -3.27
CA LEU A 146 -2.71 9.77 -2.62
C LEU A 146 -3.16 10.82 -3.63
N ASP A 147 -2.40 11.03 -4.70
CA ASP A 147 -2.77 11.87 -5.84
C ASP A 147 -3.75 11.14 -6.76
N LEU A 148 -4.64 11.89 -7.43
CA LEU A 148 -5.66 11.31 -8.31
C LEU A 148 -5.18 11.09 -9.75
N MET A 149 -4.04 11.67 -10.12
CA MET A 149 -3.47 11.59 -11.47
C MET A 149 -2.30 10.60 -11.54
N SER A 150 -1.47 10.51 -10.49
CA SER A 150 -0.33 9.61 -10.42
C SER A 150 -0.67 8.14 -10.70
N PRO A 151 -1.87 7.62 -10.34
CA PRO A 151 -2.26 6.26 -10.68
C PRO A 151 -2.22 5.96 -12.18
N GLN A 152 -2.49 6.93 -13.05
CA GLN A 152 -2.43 6.75 -14.49
C GLN A 152 -1.03 6.37 -14.99
N TYR A 153 0.01 6.72 -14.24
CA TYR A 153 1.43 6.51 -14.60
C TYR A 153 2.01 5.20 -14.06
N VAL A 154 1.41 4.64 -12.99
CA VAL A 154 2.03 3.54 -12.25
C VAL A 154 1.12 2.33 -12.02
N SER A 155 -0.21 2.47 -12.15
CA SER A 155 -1.15 1.44 -11.70
C SER A 155 -1.04 0.13 -12.48
N ASP A 156 -0.53 0.11 -13.70
CA ASP A 156 -0.28 -1.10 -14.47
C ASP A 156 0.84 -2.00 -13.89
N LEU A 157 1.68 -1.44 -13.00
CA LEU A 157 2.77 -2.12 -12.30
C LEU A 157 2.51 -2.32 -10.78
N VAL A 158 1.29 -2.04 -10.31
CA VAL A 158 0.91 -2.16 -8.91
C VAL A 158 -0.02 -3.34 -8.71
N SER A 159 0.36 -4.24 -7.80
CA SER A 159 -0.42 -5.45 -7.47
C SER A 159 -1.45 -5.22 -6.38
N TRP A 160 -1.24 -4.26 -5.49
CA TRP A 160 -2.12 -3.91 -4.38
C TRP A 160 -1.99 -2.42 -4.04
N GLY A 161 -3.11 -1.77 -3.73
CA GLY A 161 -3.16 -0.35 -3.38
C GLY A 161 -3.76 -0.07 -2.01
N ALA A 162 -3.28 0.99 -1.35
CA ALA A 162 -3.88 1.50 -0.13
C ALA A 162 -4.55 2.85 -0.35
N ILE A 163 -5.65 3.08 0.38
CA ILE A 163 -6.20 4.41 0.65
C ILE A 163 -5.92 4.72 2.13
N GLY A 164 -5.18 5.79 2.37
CA GLY A 164 -4.75 6.18 3.71
C GLY A 164 -5.88 6.67 4.62
N ALA A 165 -5.65 6.66 5.94
CA ALA A 165 -6.66 7.05 6.92
C ALA A 165 -7.19 8.49 6.76
N ARG A 166 -6.39 9.40 6.17
CA ARG A 166 -6.80 10.79 5.93
C ARG A 166 -7.63 10.94 4.66
N THR A 167 -7.62 9.95 3.76
CA THR A 167 -8.28 9.98 2.46
C THR A 167 -9.42 8.97 2.33
N THR A 168 -9.59 8.07 3.28
CA THR A 168 -10.68 7.08 3.30
C THR A 168 -12.09 7.73 3.27
N GLU A 169 -12.27 8.90 3.85
CA GLU A 169 -13.54 9.67 3.79
C GLU A 169 -13.74 10.41 2.46
N SER A 170 -12.68 10.59 1.68
CA SER A 170 -12.72 11.37 0.45
C SER A 170 -13.52 10.65 -0.65
N GLN A 171 -14.57 11.30 -1.17
CA GLN A 171 -15.37 10.79 -2.28
C GLN A 171 -14.49 10.48 -3.50
N VAL A 172 -13.59 11.38 -3.88
CA VAL A 172 -12.78 11.21 -5.08
C VAL A 172 -11.79 10.04 -4.97
N HIS A 173 -11.32 9.69 -3.76
CA HIS A 173 -10.50 8.49 -3.56
C HIS A 173 -11.31 7.19 -3.61
N ARG A 174 -12.57 7.21 -3.18
CA ARG A 174 -13.50 6.07 -3.33
C ARG A 174 -13.86 5.84 -4.80
N GLU A 175 -14.12 6.93 -5.56
CA GLU A 175 -14.32 6.91 -7.00
C GLU A 175 -13.08 6.36 -7.73
N LEU A 176 -11.88 6.86 -7.39
CA LEU A 176 -10.62 6.34 -7.91
C LEU A 176 -10.50 4.83 -7.66
N ALA A 177 -10.70 4.39 -6.41
CA ALA A 177 -10.59 2.98 -6.02
C ALA A 177 -11.54 2.08 -6.81
N SER A 178 -12.75 2.57 -7.17
CA SER A 178 -13.73 1.82 -7.97
C SER A 178 -13.24 1.45 -9.37
N GLY A 179 -12.24 2.15 -9.89
CA GLY A 179 -11.67 1.94 -11.22
C GLY A 179 -10.29 1.32 -11.24
N LEU A 180 -9.66 1.09 -10.08
CA LEU A 180 -8.34 0.47 -10.00
C LEU A 180 -8.41 -1.02 -10.33
N SER A 181 -7.40 -1.51 -11.07
CA SER A 181 -7.31 -2.91 -11.49
C SER A 181 -6.62 -3.81 -10.47
N CYS A 182 -6.40 -3.34 -9.26
CA CYS A 182 -5.81 -4.10 -8.15
C CYS A 182 -6.74 -4.07 -6.93
N ALA A 183 -6.53 -4.99 -6.00
CA ALA A 183 -7.18 -4.93 -4.70
C ALA A 183 -6.80 -3.65 -3.94
N VAL A 184 -7.74 -3.08 -3.19
CA VAL A 184 -7.56 -1.82 -2.46
C VAL A 184 -7.91 -1.99 -0.98
N GLY A 185 -6.93 -1.72 -0.12
CA GLY A 185 -7.13 -1.66 1.33
C GLY A 185 -7.47 -0.23 1.79
N PHE A 186 -8.59 -0.07 2.48
CA PHE A 186 -9.00 1.19 3.11
C PHE A 186 -8.62 1.19 4.60
N LYS A 187 -7.78 2.12 5.02
CA LYS A 187 -7.42 2.26 6.44
C LYS A 187 -8.60 2.84 7.22
N ASN A 188 -8.84 2.32 8.43
CA ASN A 188 -9.75 2.95 9.38
C ASN A 188 -9.31 4.38 9.71
N GLY A 189 -10.23 5.21 10.20
CA GLY A 189 -9.97 6.60 10.56
C GLY A 189 -8.83 6.78 11.56
N THR A 190 -8.24 7.96 11.58
CA THR A 190 -7.15 8.29 12.51
C THR A 190 -7.57 8.25 13.99
N ASP A 191 -8.87 8.34 14.26
CA ASP A 191 -9.51 8.19 15.57
C ASP A 191 -9.76 6.72 15.97
N GLY A 192 -9.66 5.79 15.02
CA GLY A 192 -9.92 4.37 15.18
C GLY A 192 -11.27 3.89 14.62
N THR A 193 -12.10 4.79 14.05
CA THR A 193 -13.44 4.47 13.55
C THR A 193 -13.39 3.54 12.33
N PHE A 194 -14.04 2.37 12.41
CA PHE A 194 -14.12 1.39 11.31
C PHE A 194 -15.17 1.75 10.26
N LYS A 195 -16.26 2.37 10.69
CA LYS A 195 -17.41 2.68 9.83
C LYS A 195 -17.01 3.40 8.54
N ILE A 196 -16.11 4.37 8.61
CA ILE A 196 -15.68 5.13 7.42
C ILE A 196 -14.99 4.25 6.37
N ALA A 197 -14.23 3.23 6.80
CA ALA A 197 -13.59 2.28 5.89
C ALA A 197 -14.63 1.31 5.29
N ILE A 198 -15.61 0.85 6.06
CA ILE A 198 -16.72 0.02 5.59
C ILE A 198 -17.55 0.78 4.54
N ASP A 199 -17.90 2.04 4.83
CA ASP A 199 -18.62 2.90 3.89
C ASP A 199 -17.80 3.15 2.61
N ALA A 200 -16.47 3.29 2.74
CA ALA A 200 -15.56 3.45 1.59
C ALA A 200 -15.53 2.20 0.71
N ILE A 201 -15.43 1.00 1.30
CA ILE A 201 -15.46 -0.28 0.58
C ILE A 201 -16.79 -0.41 -0.18
N ARG A 202 -17.92 -0.18 0.50
CA ARG A 202 -19.25 -0.22 -0.13
C ARG A 202 -19.39 0.75 -1.28
N SER A 203 -18.86 1.97 -1.15
CA SER A 203 -18.85 2.96 -2.21
C SER A 203 -17.96 2.50 -3.38
N ALA A 204 -16.71 2.12 -3.12
CA ALA A 204 -15.75 1.73 -4.15
C ALA A 204 -16.17 0.46 -4.91
N SER A 205 -16.98 -0.41 -4.33
CA SER A 205 -17.52 -1.60 -5.01
C SER A 205 -18.66 -1.30 -5.98
N GLN A 206 -19.15 -0.04 -6.05
CA GLN A 206 -20.19 0.36 -6.99
C GLN A 206 -19.62 1.09 -8.21
N PRO A 207 -20.34 1.11 -9.34
CA PRO A 207 -19.99 1.93 -10.50
C PRO A 207 -20.01 3.43 -10.17
N HIS A 208 -19.05 4.19 -10.72
CA HIS A 208 -18.94 5.63 -10.58
C HIS A 208 -18.71 6.35 -11.91
N HIS A 209 -19.02 7.65 -11.95
CA HIS A 209 -18.73 8.55 -13.06
C HIS A 209 -18.01 9.78 -12.52
N PHE A 210 -16.76 10.03 -12.96
CA PHE A 210 -15.95 11.14 -12.47
C PHE A 210 -14.97 11.67 -13.52
N LEU A 211 -14.41 12.86 -13.26
CA LEU A 211 -13.42 13.47 -14.14
C LEU A 211 -12.03 12.92 -13.85
N SER A 212 -11.33 12.52 -14.90
CA SER A 212 -9.93 12.07 -14.82
C SER A 212 -9.20 12.34 -16.13
N LEU A 213 -7.92 11.95 -16.21
CA LEU A 213 -7.10 12.07 -17.41
C LEU A 213 -6.99 10.74 -18.13
N THR A 214 -7.10 10.78 -19.47
CA THR A 214 -6.77 9.64 -20.33
C THR A 214 -5.26 9.35 -20.32
N LYS A 215 -4.87 8.21 -20.84
CA LYS A 215 -3.45 7.84 -21.05
C LYS A 215 -2.70 8.81 -21.97
N THR A 216 -3.41 9.59 -22.78
CA THR A 216 -2.86 10.63 -23.66
C THR A 216 -2.88 12.04 -23.06
N GLY A 217 -3.26 12.17 -21.77
CA GLY A 217 -3.25 13.45 -21.05
C GLY A 217 -4.47 14.34 -21.26
N HIS A 218 -5.56 13.85 -21.88
CA HIS A 218 -6.76 14.63 -22.09
C HIS A 218 -7.77 14.42 -20.94
N SER A 219 -8.44 15.48 -20.53
CA SER A 219 -9.55 15.40 -19.59
C SER A 219 -10.69 14.55 -20.16
N ALA A 220 -11.22 13.64 -19.34
CA ALA A 220 -12.30 12.74 -19.75
C ALA A 220 -13.24 12.42 -18.58
N ILE A 221 -14.44 11.94 -18.91
CA ILE A 221 -15.37 11.34 -17.94
C ILE A 221 -15.06 9.84 -17.90
N PHE A 222 -14.63 9.35 -16.74
CA PHE A 222 -14.45 7.94 -16.50
C PHE A 222 -15.72 7.32 -15.97
N THR A 223 -16.07 6.15 -16.50
CA THR A 223 -17.13 5.29 -15.99
C THR A 223 -16.49 3.99 -15.52
N THR A 224 -16.66 3.64 -14.25
CA THR A 224 -16.09 2.43 -13.63
C THR A 224 -17.15 1.37 -13.43
N ALA A 225 -16.72 0.13 -13.27
CA ALA A 225 -17.60 -1.00 -12.96
C ALA A 225 -17.79 -1.21 -11.44
N GLY A 226 -16.98 -0.56 -10.62
CA GLY A 226 -16.77 -0.88 -9.22
C GLY A 226 -15.61 -1.86 -9.04
N ASN A 227 -15.05 -1.88 -7.83
CA ASN A 227 -13.94 -2.75 -7.43
C ASN A 227 -14.36 -3.62 -6.26
N GLU A 228 -14.64 -4.89 -6.52
CA GLU A 228 -15.07 -5.86 -5.51
C GLU A 228 -13.92 -6.31 -4.59
N ASP A 229 -12.66 -6.11 -5.01
CA ASP A 229 -11.46 -6.50 -4.25
C ASP A 229 -11.03 -5.45 -3.22
N CYS A 230 -12.00 -4.76 -2.60
CA CYS A 230 -11.75 -3.81 -1.54
C CYS A 230 -11.87 -4.46 -0.16
N HIS A 231 -10.95 -4.08 0.76
CA HIS A 231 -10.96 -4.60 2.13
C HIS A 231 -10.55 -3.53 3.15
N ILE A 232 -10.77 -3.81 4.44
CA ILE A 232 -10.37 -2.93 5.54
C ILE A 232 -8.93 -3.20 6.00
N ILE A 233 -8.25 -2.13 6.43
CA ILE A 233 -6.95 -2.18 7.13
C ILE A 233 -7.13 -1.58 8.52
N LEU A 234 -6.84 -2.38 9.56
CA LEU A 234 -6.79 -1.92 10.95
C LEU A 234 -5.41 -1.32 11.22
N ARG A 235 -5.35 0.01 11.40
CA ARG A 235 -4.09 0.76 11.61
C ARG A 235 -3.97 1.37 13.01
N GLY A 236 -4.90 1.03 13.91
CA GLY A 236 -5.05 1.69 15.20
C GLY A 236 -5.69 3.07 15.09
N GLY A 237 -5.87 3.70 16.22
CA GLY A 237 -6.39 5.05 16.37
C GLY A 237 -5.78 5.69 17.62
N LYS A 238 -6.63 6.16 18.54
CA LYS A 238 -6.20 6.57 19.89
C LYS A 238 -5.66 5.39 20.70
N GLN A 239 -6.17 4.20 20.42
CA GLN A 239 -5.71 2.92 20.95
C GLN A 239 -5.37 1.98 19.80
N PRO A 240 -4.49 1.00 20.00
CA PRO A 240 -4.30 -0.11 19.07
C PRO A 240 -5.61 -0.87 18.79
N ASN A 241 -5.71 -1.55 17.65
CA ASN A 241 -6.89 -2.32 17.25
C ASN A 241 -6.54 -3.64 16.53
N TYR A 242 -5.45 -4.26 16.94
CA TYR A 242 -4.97 -5.54 16.39
C TYR A 242 -5.27 -6.75 17.27
N ASP A 243 -5.80 -6.53 18.47
CA ASP A 243 -6.19 -7.59 19.39
C ASP A 243 -7.41 -8.39 18.90
N ALA A 244 -7.61 -9.58 19.46
CA ALA A 244 -8.66 -10.50 19.03
C ALA A 244 -10.08 -9.93 19.17
N GLU A 245 -10.32 -9.07 20.18
CA GLU A 245 -11.62 -8.42 20.39
C GLU A 245 -11.88 -7.37 19.28
N SER A 246 -10.90 -6.55 18.97
CA SER A 246 -10.98 -5.57 17.86
C SER A 246 -11.17 -6.26 16.51
N VAL A 247 -10.48 -7.37 16.27
CA VAL A 247 -10.62 -8.19 15.05
C VAL A 247 -12.05 -8.74 14.96
N ALA A 248 -12.55 -9.36 16.03
CA ALA A 248 -13.90 -9.92 16.06
C ALA A 248 -14.98 -8.85 15.83
N ALA A 249 -14.87 -7.70 16.51
CA ALA A 249 -15.80 -6.59 16.34
C ALA A 249 -15.81 -6.04 14.89
N THR A 250 -14.65 -6.00 14.25
CA THR A 250 -14.54 -5.57 12.83
C THR A 250 -15.18 -6.61 11.90
N VAL A 251 -14.94 -7.89 12.15
CA VAL A 251 -15.53 -9.01 11.38
C VAL A 251 -17.05 -8.98 11.45
N ASP A 252 -17.63 -8.72 12.63
CA ASP A 252 -19.08 -8.62 12.79
C ASP A 252 -19.66 -7.46 11.98
N GLN A 253 -19.03 -6.29 12.02
CA GLN A 253 -19.45 -5.13 11.21
C GLN A 253 -19.33 -5.40 9.70
N LEU A 254 -18.28 -6.08 9.23
CA LEU A 254 -18.15 -6.48 7.83
C LEU A 254 -19.28 -7.44 7.42
N LYS A 255 -19.60 -8.43 8.24
CA LYS A 255 -20.72 -9.35 7.99
C LYS A 255 -22.06 -8.64 7.94
N GLU A 256 -22.32 -7.72 8.89
CA GLU A 256 -23.54 -6.88 8.91
C GLU A 256 -23.65 -6.01 7.65
N ALA A 257 -22.51 -5.55 7.11
CA ALA A 257 -22.43 -4.77 5.87
C ALA A 257 -22.55 -5.63 4.60
N GLY A 258 -22.58 -6.96 4.70
CA GLY A 258 -22.59 -7.89 3.56
C GLY A 258 -21.25 -7.93 2.80
N LEU A 259 -20.14 -7.61 3.47
CA LEU A 259 -18.80 -7.58 2.91
C LEU A 259 -18.01 -8.84 3.27
N PRO A 260 -16.97 -9.22 2.48
CA PRO A 260 -16.04 -10.28 2.89
C PRO A 260 -15.47 -10.02 4.28
N ALA A 261 -15.61 -10.99 5.19
CA ALA A 261 -15.14 -10.88 6.57
C ALA A 261 -13.62 -11.13 6.66
N ARG A 262 -12.86 -10.36 5.87
CA ARG A 262 -11.41 -10.44 5.72
C ARG A 262 -10.81 -9.06 5.97
N LEU A 263 -9.72 -9.01 6.73
CA LEU A 263 -9.06 -7.75 7.10
C LEU A 263 -7.55 -7.88 7.09
N MET A 264 -6.88 -6.74 6.95
CA MET A 264 -5.44 -6.60 7.11
C MET A 264 -5.12 -5.82 8.38
N ILE A 265 -4.02 -6.15 9.04
CA ILE A 265 -3.49 -5.41 10.19
C ILE A 265 -2.23 -4.67 9.78
N ASP A 266 -2.25 -3.36 9.96
CA ASP A 266 -1.07 -2.50 9.83
C ASP A 266 -0.32 -2.50 11.17
N PHE A 267 0.89 -3.06 11.19
CA PHE A 267 1.70 -3.22 12.40
C PHE A 267 2.31 -1.90 12.88
N SER A 268 2.39 -0.91 12.01
CA SER A 268 2.91 0.42 12.30
C SER A 268 1.82 1.38 12.84
N HIS A 269 2.02 2.68 12.72
CA HIS A 269 1.08 3.75 13.00
C HIS A 269 0.49 3.72 14.42
N GLY A 270 -0.85 3.68 14.55
CA GLY A 270 -1.55 3.63 15.83
C GLY A 270 -1.32 2.32 16.58
N ASN A 271 -1.20 1.21 15.87
CA ASN A 271 -0.97 -0.11 16.45
C ASN A 271 0.38 -0.24 17.15
N SER A 272 1.41 0.38 16.62
CA SER A 272 2.73 0.46 17.28
C SER A 272 2.88 1.70 18.20
N SER A 273 1.84 2.52 18.34
CA SER A 273 1.92 3.82 19.03
C SER A 273 3.09 4.69 18.49
N LYS A 274 3.37 4.58 17.18
CA LYS A 274 4.51 5.23 16.47
C LYS A 274 5.90 4.85 17.00
N GLN A 275 6.02 3.75 17.72
CA GLN A 275 7.29 3.17 18.19
C GLN A 275 7.61 1.97 17.28
N PHE A 276 8.48 2.16 16.30
CA PHE A 276 8.69 1.18 15.22
C PHE A 276 9.02 -0.24 15.70
N LYS A 277 9.79 -0.39 16.77
CA LYS A 277 10.10 -1.72 17.38
C LYS A 277 8.85 -2.44 17.91
N ARG A 278 7.78 -1.73 18.22
CA ARG A 278 6.52 -2.36 18.68
C ARG A 278 5.80 -3.09 17.55
N GLN A 279 6.18 -2.88 16.29
CA GLN A 279 5.70 -3.72 15.18
C GLN A 279 5.98 -5.21 15.43
N LEU A 280 7.08 -5.56 16.12
CA LEU A 280 7.40 -6.94 16.48
C LEU A 280 6.38 -7.51 17.46
N LEU A 281 5.97 -6.74 18.48
CA LEU A 281 4.94 -7.15 19.44
C LEU A 281 3.56 -7.32 18.77
N VAL A 282 3.21 -6.41 17.85
CA VAL A 282 1.99 -6.56 17.03
C VAL A 282 2.05 -7.85 16.21
N GLY A 283 3.21 -8.15 15.62
CA GLY A 283 3.43 -9.39 14.87
C GLY A 283 3.32 -10.65 15.72
N GLU A 284 3.82 -10.64 16.96
CA GLU A 284 3.68 -11.74 17.91
C GLU A 284 2.20 -12.02 18.20
N GLU A 285 1.41 -11.01 18.50
CA GLU A 285 -0.02 -11.14 18.77
C GLU A 285 -0.80 -11.64 17.55
N VAL A 286 -0.55 -11.07 16.38
CA VAL A 286 -1.19 -11.50 15.12
C VAL A 286 -0.82 -12.95 14.79
N ALA A 287 0.44 -13.34 14.98
CA ALA A 287 0.90 -14.71 14.79
C ALA A 287 0.20 -15.69 15.77
N ALA A 288 -0.03 -15.26 17.02
CA ALA A 288 -0.76 -16.06 18.02
C ALA A 288 -2.23 -16.27 17.61
N GLN A 289 -2.91 -15.23 17.14
CA GLN A 289 -4.29 -15.32 16.64
C GLN A 289 -4.38 -16.26 15.43
N LEU A 290 -3.51 -16.11 14.43
CA LEU A 290 -3.43 -17.03 13.28
C LEU A 290 -3.18 -18.47 13.72
N ALA A 291 -2.18 -18.71 14.59
CA ALA A 291 -1.86 -20.04 15.12
C ALA A 291 -3.01 -20.63 15.95
N SER A 292 -3.88 -19.79 16.55
CA SER A 292 -5.08 -20.23 17.24
C SER A 292 -6.21 -20.67 16.31
N GLY A 293 -6.13 -20.33 15.02
CA GLY A 293 -7.08 -20.74 13.99
C GLY A 293 -7.85 -19.58 13.35
N ASP A 294 -7.48 -18.31 13.62
CA ASP A 294 -8.13 -17.18 12.97
C ASP A 294 -7.98 -17.24 11.45
N GLU A 295 -9.09 -17.05 10.74
CA GLU A 295 -9.18 -17.05 9.27
C GLU A 295 -9.50 -15.67 8.70
N HIS A 296 -9.84 -14.69 9.55
CA HIS A 296 -10.28 -13.37 9.14
C HIS A 296 -9.11 -12.43 8.89
N ILE A 297 -7.99 -12.61 9.61
CA ILE A 297 -6.76 -11.87 9.35
C ILE A 297 -6.12 -12.44 8.10
N MET A 298 -6.38 -11.78 6.95
CA MET A 298 -5.84 -12.22 5.67
C MET A 298 -4.49 -11.60 5.35
N GLY A 299 -4.08 -10.54 6.07
CA GLY A 299 -2.83 -9.85 5.75
C GLY A 299 -2.25 -8.99 6.84
N ALA A 300 -0.97 -8.64 6.65
CA ALA A 300 -0.19 -7.71 7.47
C ALA A 300 0.46 -6.64 6.61
N MET A 301 0.61 -5.43 7.18
CA MET A 301 1.41 -4.36 6.60
C MET A 301 2.52 -3.99 7.58
N ILE A 302 3.77 -3.95 7.11
CA ILE A 302 4.97 -3.81 7.93
C ILE A 302 5.86 -2.71 7.33
N GLU A 303 6.24 -1.72 8.14
CA GLU A 303 7.23 -0.70 7.76
C GLU A 303 8.63 -1.15 8.14
N SER A 304 9.41 -1.51 7.12
CA SER A 304 10.74 -2.13 7.19
C SER A 304 11.69 -1.48 6.20
N HIS A 305 12.97 -1.32 6.56
CA HIS A 305 14.00 -0.86 5.64
C HIS A 305 15.31 -1.64 5.87
N LEU A 306 16.35 -1.35 5.08
CA LEU A 306 17.68 -1.95 5.25
C LEU A 306 18.24 -1.66 6.64
N LYS A 307 18.08 -0.42 7.14
CA LYS A 307 18.43 0.02 8.49
C LYS A 307 17.20 0.46 9.27
N GLU A 308 17.26 0.27 10.59
CA GLU A 308 16.16 0.68 11.48
C GLU A 308 16.10 2.18 11.73
N GLY A 309 14.95 2.63 12.21
CA GLY A 309 14.73 3.99 12.64
C GLY A 309 14.39 4.93 11.49
N ARG A 310 14.67 6.21 11.72
CA ARG A 310 14.50 7.29 10.75
C ARG A 310 15.57 8.35 10.92
N GLN A 311 15.75 9.15 9.89
CA GLN A 311 16.59 10.34 9.88
C GLN A 311 15.82 11.54 9.35
N ASP A 312 16.28 12.74 9.65
CA ASP A 312 15.73 13.95 9.08
C ASP A 312 16.51 14.34 7.80
N ASN A 313 15.78 14.78 6.77
CA ASN A 313 16.41 15.35 5.58
C ASN A 313 16.83 16.80 5.90
N VAL A 314 18.11 16.99 6.18
CA VAL A 314 18.71 18.30 6.49
C VAL A 314 19.61 18.69 5.33
N GLN A 315 19.37 19.86 4.74
CA GLN A 315 20.14 20.35 3.61
C GLN A 315 21.65 20.37 3.93
N GLY A 316 22.44 19.78 3.04
CA GLY A 316 23.90 19.71 3.17
C GLY A 316 24.41 18.59 4.10
N VAL A 317 23.54 17.78 4.65
CA VAL A 317 23.90 16.57 5.41
C VAL A 317 23.63 15.35 4.55
N GLU A 318 24.65 14.51 4.39
CA GLU A 318 24.51 13.24 3.67
C GLU A 318 23.56 12.30 4.42
N LEU A 319 22.61 11.72 3.70
CA LEU A 319 21.65 10.77 4.27
C LEU A 319 22.31 9.41 4.49
N GLU A 320 21.95 8.76 5.59
CA GLU A 320 22.34 7.39 5.84
C GLU A 320 21.63 6.45 4.87
N TYR A 321 22.40 5.71 4.09
CA TYR A 321 21.89 4.75 3.10
C TYR A 321 21.02 3.69 3.74
N GLY A 322 19.83 3.47 3.17
CA GLY A 322 18.91 2.44 3.61
C GLY A 322 18.14 2.75 4.90
N GLN A 323 18.12 4.01 5.37
CA GLN A 323 17.35 4.46 6.51
C GLN A 323 16.22 5.42 6.09
N SER A 324 15.03 5.27 6.66
CA SER A 324 13.85 6.07 6.31
C SER A 324 14.03 7.56 6.61
N ILE A 325 13.51 8.43 5.74
CA ILE A 325 13.38 9.89 5.97
C ILE A 325 11.95 10.31 6.36
N THR A 326 11.05 9.35 6.53
CA THR A 326 9.66 9.59 6.95
C THR A 326 9.38 8.89 8.29
N ASP A 327 8.46 7.94 8.37
CA ASP A 327 8.24 7.22 9.63
C ASP A 327 9.34 6.16 9.84
N ALA A 328 9.69 5.93 11.12
CA ALA A 328 10.73 4.97 11.47
C ALA A 328 10.32 3.52 11.14
N CYS A 329 11.23 2.78 10.55
CA CYS A 329 11.06 1.39 10.13
C CYS A 329 11.81 0.42 11.04
N ILE A 330 11.40 -0.85 11.09
CA ILE A 330 12.25 -1.92 11.61
C ILE A 330 13.38 -2.23 10.63
N SER A 331 14.46 -2.84 11.10
CA SER A 331 15.59 -3.24 10.26
C SER A 331 15.28 -4.46 9.40
N TRP A 332 16.14 -4.73 8.44
CA TRP A 332 16.11 -5.99 7.67
C TRP A 332 16.27 -7.21 8.58
N GLU A 333 17.16 -7.11 9.56
CA GLU A 333 17.49 -8.17 10.53
C GLU A 333 16.28 -8.52 11.42
N ASP A 334 15.44 -7.56 11.76
CA ASP A 334 14.18 -7.79 12.49
C ASP A 334 13.07 -8.33 11.55
N THR A 335 13.11 -7.93 10.29
CA THR A 335 12.06 -8.25 9.32
C THR A 335 12.01 -9.73 8.98
N VAL A 336 13.15 -10.35 8.72
CA VAL A 336 13.21 -11.76 8.32
C VAL A 336 12.63 -12.68 9.40
N PRO A 337 13.04 -12.60 10.68
CA PRO A 337 12.43 -13.40 11.75
C PRO A 337 10.93 -13.17 11.92
N LEU A 338 10.46 -11.92 11.75
CA LEU A 338 9.03 -11.60 11.81
C LEU A 338 8.24 -12.30 10.70
N LEU A 339 8.75 -12.32 9.47
CA LEU A 339 8.13 -13.03 8.35
C LEU A 339 8.11 -14.53 8.57
N GLU A 340 9.20 -15.12 9.11
CA GLU A 340 9.27 -16.53 9.46
C GLU A 340 8.26 -16.90 10.56
N GLN A 341 8.09 -16.05 11.56
CA GLN A 341 7.08 -16.22 12.61
C GLN A 341 5.65 -16.23 12.05
N LEU A 342 5.33 -15.32 11.12
CA LEU A 342 4.02 -15.30 10.45
C LEU A 342 3.79 -16.55 9.60
N ALA A 343 4.82 -17.02 8.88
CA ALA A 343 4.74 -18.26 8.12
C ALA A 343 4.50 -19.48 9.01
N ASP A 344 5.20 -19.58 10.15
CA ASP A 344 4.96 -20.63 11.15
C ASP A 344 3.53 -20.60 11.71
N ALA A 345 2.98 -19.42 11.92
CA ALA A 345 1.61 -19.25 12.36
C ALA A 345 0.60 -19.78 11.33
N VAL A 346 0.84 -19.52 10.03
CA VAL A 346 0.01 -20.08 8.93
C VAL A 346 0.10 -21.61 8.91
N ARG A 347 1.30 -22.21 9.06
CA ARG A 347 1.48 -23.67 9.16
C ARG A 347 0.68 -24.26 10.33
N LYS A 348 0.71 -23.63 11.50
CA LYS A 348 -0.03 -24.05 12.70
C LYS A 348 -1.54 -23.94 12.46
N ARG A 349 -2.03 -22.88 11.82
CA ARG A 349 -3.45 -22.71 11.44
C ARG A 349 -3.92 -23.86 10.55
N ARG A 350 -3.15 -24.23 9.52
CA ARG A 350 -3.43 -25.37 8.62
C ARG A 350 -3.50 -26.70 9.36
N GLY A 351 -2.57 -26.94 10.29
CA GLY A 351 -2.55 -28.15 11.10
C GLY A 351 -3.78 -28.32 12.01
N LYS A 352 -4.41 -27.22 12.44
CA LYS A 352 -5.67 -27.27 13.22
C LYS A 352 -6.87 -27.61 12.35
N LYS A 353 -6.95 -27.03 11.13
CA LYS A 353 -8.04 -27.36 10.18
C LYS A 353 -8.10 -28.85 9.85
N VAL A 354 -6.95 -29.46 9.58
CA VAL A 354 -6.86 -30.90 9.29
C VAL A 354 -7.38 -31.75 10.47
N LYS A 355 -7.03 -31.39 11.71
CA LYS A 355 -7.49 -32.08 12.91
C LYS A 355 -9.00 -31.93 13.14
N ALA A 356 -9.56 -30.75 12.88
CA ALA A 356 -10.99 -30.48 13.03
C ALA A 356 -11.84 -31.19 11.97
N SER A 357 -11.33 -31.40 10.76
CA SER A 357 -12.02 -32.11 9.67
C SER A 357 -11.89 -33.66 9.78
N SER A 358 -11.03 -34.15 10.68
CA SER A 358 -10.82 -35.60 10.93
C SER A 358 -11.46 -36.08 12.24
N ALA A 359 -12.10 -35.20 12.99
CA ALA A 359 -12.85 -35.50 14.22
C ALA A 359 -14.36 -35.43 14.00
#